data_182e28d4682583bf797824c418d2f006
#
_entry.id   182e28d4682583bf797824c418d2f006
#
_cell.length_a   1.000
_cell.length_b   1.000
_cell.length_c   1.000
_cell.angle_alpha   90.00
_cell.angle_beta   90.00
_cell.angle_gamma   90.00
#
_symmetry.space_group_name_H-M   'P 1'
#
loop_
_entity.id
_entity.type
_entity.pdbx_description
1 polymer ?
#
loop_
_entity_poly.entity_id
_entity_poly.type
_entity_poly.pdbx_seq_one_letter_code
_entity_poly.pdbx_strand_id
1 'polypeptide(L)'
;MPLIRSSFESDIPAITAIYAHHVLKNTGTFETEAPTELEMSTRRADVLSKGLPYLVAVDNGQVLGFAYGNWFKPRPAYRYSVEDSVYLAPDQQSKGLGRAMLAELLVRCEAVGIRKMMAIIGDSANAGSVGVHLALGFEQVGKIEACGWKFGAWRDIVIMQKTLGFGDKEPPTLGA
;
A
#
# COMPACT_ATOMS: atom_id res chain seq x y z
N MET A 1 6.79 6.19 19.87
CA MET A 1 6.21 5.57 18.65
C MET A 1 6.65 6.38 17.45
N PRO A 2 7.00 5.76 16.32
CA PRO A 2 7.34 6.48 15.10
C PRO A 2 6.25 7.47 14.68
N LEU A 3 6.64 8.62 14.16
CA LEU A 3 5.72 9.60 13.60
C LEU A 3 5.29 9.15 12.20
N ILE A 4 3.99 9.02 11.95
CA ILE A 4 3.44 8.79 10.61
C ILE A 4 3.00 10.14 10.04
N ARG A 5 3.56 10.53 8.90
CA ARG A 5 3.30 11.80 8.23
C ARG A 5 3.21 11.66 6.72
N SER A 6 2.72 12.69 6.04
CA SER A 6 2.84 12.78 4.59
C SER A 6 4.32 12.76 4.18
N SER A 7 4.61 12.10 3.07
CA SER A 7 5.97 12.02 2.53
C SER A 7 6.41 13.35 1.90
N PHE A 8 7.71 13.59 1.94
CA PHE A 8 8.37 14.67 1.21
C PHE A 8 9.25 14.09 0.09
N GLU A 9 9.69 14.93 -0.83
CA GLU A 9 10.61 14.52 -1.90
C GLU A 9 11.96 14.02 -1.31
N SER A 10 12.39 14.62 -0.21
CA SER A 10 13.59 14.21 0.52
C SER A 10 13.52 12.79 1.13
N ASP A 11 12.34 12.17 1.19
CA ASP A 11 12.19 10.79 1.68
C ASP A 11 12.44 9.75 0.57
N ILE A 12 12.48 10.16 -0.71
CA ILE A 12 12.58 9.26 -1.87
C ILE A 12 13.77 8.31 -1.79
N PRO A 13 14.99 8.72 -1.43
CA PRO A 13 16.11 7.78 -1.32
C PRO A 13 15.82 6.63 -0.35
N ALA A 14 15.26 6.93 0.83
CA ALA A 14 14.93 5.90 1.82
C ALA A 14 13.75 5.02 1.38
N ILE A 15 12.72 5.61 0.78
CA ILE A 15 11.58 4.89 0.19
C ILE A 15 12.07 3.92 -0.88
N THR A 16 12.96 4.37 -1.77
CA THR A 16 13.54 3.55 -2.85
C THR A 16 14.34 2.39 -2.27
N ALA A 17 15.17 2.63 -1.28
CA ALA A 17 15.98 1.59 -0.63
C ALA A 17 15.09 0.52 0.03
N ILE A 18 14.03 0.93 0.74
CA ILE A 18 13.06 0.01 1.36
C ILE A 18 12.37 -0.82 0.27
N TYR A 19 11.87 -0.17 -0.78
CA TYR A 19 11.17 -0.89 -1.85
C TYR A 19 12.08 -1.84 -2.62
N ALA A 20 13.30 -1.43 -2.93
CA ALA A 20 14.32 -2.28 -3.58
C ALA A 20 14.58 -3.55 -2.78
N HIS A 21 14.63 -3.48 -1.44
CA HIS A 21 14.76 -4.66 -0.60
C HIS A 21 13.59 -5.63 -0.81
N HIS A 22 12.35 -5.14 -0.85
CA HIS A 22 11.17 -5.99 -1.07
C HIS A 22 11.14 -6.58 -2.48
N VAL A 23 11.55 -5.83 -3.50
CA VAL A 23 11.67 -6.33 -4.88
C VAL A 23 12.66 -7.48 -4.97
N LEU A 24 13.84 -7.32 -4.36
CA LEU A 24 14.96 -8.25 -4.52
C LEU A 24 14.96 -9.43 -3.54
N LYS A 25 14.19 -9.35 -2.44
CA LYS A 25 14.26 -10.33 -1.36
C LYS A 25 12.91 -10.92 -0.94
N ASN A 26 11.80 -10.29 -1.31
CA ASN A 26 10.46 -10.68 -0.82
C ASN A 26 9.48 -10.93 -1.98
N THR A 27 8.37 -11.60 -1.64
CA THR A 27 7.28 -11.91 -2.57
C THR A 27 6.07 -10.97 -2.43
N GLY A 28 6.13 -9.99 -1.53
CA GLY A 28 5.07 -8.99 -1.32
C GLY A 28 4.87 -8.02 -2.48
N THR A 29 5.82 -7.96 -3.41
CA THR A 29 5.68 -7.32 -4.71
C THR A 29 6.15 -8.28 -5.80
N PHE A 30 5.53 -8.22 -6.99
CA PHE A 30 5.89 -9.06 -8.13
C PHE A 30 6.84 -8.36 -9.11
N GLU A 31 7.30 -7.15 -8.78
CA GLU A 31 8.43 -6.55 -9.51
C GLU A 31 9.70 -7.39 -9.32
N THR A 32 10.50 -7.50 -10.37
CA THR A 32 11.73 -8.31 -10.43
C THR A 32 12.99 -7.46 -10.49
N GLU A 33 12.86 -6.20 -10.88
CA GLU A 33 13.92 -5.21 -10.96
C GLU A 33 13.63 -4.04 -10.03
N ALA A 34 14.62 -3.63 -9.24
CA ALA A 34 14.45 -2.53 -8.31
C ALA A 34 14.34 -1.20 -9.08
N PRO A 35 13.33 -0.35 -8.79
CA PRO A 35 13.20 0.94 -9.45
C PRO A 35 14.30 1.91 -9.01
N THR A 36 14.53 2.90 -9.85
CA THR A 36 15.40 4.05 -9.54
C THR A 36 14.65 5.06 -8.64
N GLU A 37 15.40 5.97 -8.01
CA GLU A 37 14.80 7.08 -7.24
C GLU A 37 13.90 7.95 -8.13
N LEU A 38 14.28 8.19 -9.38
CA LEU A 38 13.47 8.96 -10.33
C LEU A 38 12.13 8.27 -10.61
N GLU A 39 12.11 6.96 -10.78
CA GLU A 39 10.87 6.19 -10.94
C GLU A 39 10.01 6.25 -9.69
N MET A 40 10.60 6.11 -8.50
CA MET A 40 9.86 6.21 -7.24
C MET A 40 9.32 7.62 -7.00
N SER A 41 10.06 8.66 -7.33
CA SER A 41 9.59 10.06 -7.32
C SER A 41 8.41 10.25 -8.27
N THR A 42 8.49 9.73 -9.49
CA THR A 42 7.42 9.79 -10.49
C THR A 42 6.16 9.05 -10.00
N ARG A 43 6.30 7.85 -9.44
CA ARG A 43 5.18 7.08 -8.87
C ARG A 43 4.53 7.82 -7.70
N ARG A 44 5.32 8.45 -6.83
CA ARG A 44 4.82 9.27 -5.74
C ARG A 44 4.06 10.49 -6.27
N ALA A 45 4.62 11.20 -7.24
CA ALA A 45 3.98 12.35 -7.86
C ALA A 45 2.63 11.98 -8.52
N ASP A 46 2.54 10.82 -9.17
CA ASP A 46 1.29 10.29 -9.74
C ASP A 46 0.22 10.08 -8.65
N VAL A 47 0.57 9.46 -7.53
CA VAL A 47 -0.36 9.27 -6.39
C VAL A 47 -0.85 10.61 -5.86
N LEU A 48 0.06 11.55 -5.60
CA LEU A 48 -0.27 12.86 -5.05
C LEU A 48 -1.09 13.72 -6.02
N SER A 49 -0.88 13.60 -7.34
CA SER A 49 -1.65 14.32 -8.36
C SER A 49 -3.13 13.93 -8.38
N LYS A 50 -3.46 12.75 -7.86
CA LYS A 50 -4.84 12.26 -7.68
C LYS A 50 -5.45 12.67 -6.34
N GLY A 51 -4.76 13.49 -5.54
CA GLY A 51 -5.19 13.86 -4.19
C GLY A 51 -5.10 12.73 -3.17
N LEU A 52 -4.39 11.64 -3.49
CA LEU A 52 -4.30 10.46 -2.64
C LEU A 52 -3.12 10.55 -1.66
N PRO A 53 -3.23 9.94 -0.46
CA PRO A 53 -2.17 9.99 0.54
C PRO A 53 -0.97 9.13 0.16
N TYR A 54 0.23 9.65 0.43
CA TYR A 54 1.50 8.94 0.39
C TYR A 54 2.25 9.24 1.69
N LEU A 55 2.41 8.22 2.54
CA LEU A 55 2.84 8.34 3.92
C LEU A 55 4.22 7.74 4.15
N VAL A 56 4.92 8.26 5.14
CA VAL A 56 6.13 7.64 5.72
C VAL A 56 6.00 7.54 7.23
N ALA A 57 6.59 6.50 7.81
CA ALA A 57 6.83 6.40 9.25
C ALA A 57 8.27 6.78 9.54
N VAL A 58 8.48 7.71 10.47
CA VAL A 58 9.81 8.25 10.78
C VAL A 58 10.08 8.16 12.28
N ASP A 59 11.27 7.73 12.65
CA ASP A 59 11.78 7.79 14.01
C ASP A 59 13.23 8.29 14.00
N ASN A 60 13.54 9.26 14.86
CA ASN A 60 14.87 9.87 14.94
C ASN A 60 15.45 10.30 13.58
N GLY A 61 14.58 10.83 12.69
CA GLY A 61 14.97 11.27 11.34
C GLY A 61 15.12 10.16 10.31
N GLN A 62 14.99 8.88 10.69
CA GLN A 62 15.09 7.75 9.80
C GLN A 62 13.69 7.30 9.33
N VAL A 63 13.53 7.10 8.02
CA VAL A 63 12.32 6.49 7.44
C VAL A 63 12.33 4.99 7.70
N LEU A 64 11.30 4.51 8.38
CA LEU A 64 11.14 3.11 8.79
C LEU A 64 10.18 2.33 7.90
N GLY A 65 9.41 3.02 7.08
CA GLY A 65 8.45 2.43 6.16
C GLY A 65 7.67 3.50 5.42
N PHE A 66 6.94 3.08 4.39
CA PHE A 66 6.05 3.95 3.62
C PHE A 66 4.77 3.21 3.26
N ALA A 67 3.69 3.98 3.02
CA ALA A 67 2.40 3.47 2.61
C ALA A 67 1.68 4.48 1.71
N TYR A 68 0.93 3.98 0.73
CA TYR A 68 0.11 4.82 -0.14
C TYR A 68 -1.10 4.05 -0.65
N GLY A 69 -2.13 4.80 -1.09
CA GLY A 69 -3.21 4.27 -1.88
C GLY A 69 -3.09 4.77 -3.31
N ASN A 70 -3.31 3.95 -4.31
CA ASN A 70 -3.42 4.39 -5.69
C ASN A 70 -4.69 3.81 -6.34
N TRP A 71 -5.20 4.42 -7.41
CA TRP A 71 -6.39 3.89 -8.07
C TRP A 71 -6.23 2.41 -8.38
N PHE A 72 -7.24 1.62 -8.00
CA PHE A 72 -7.22 0.17 -8.21
C PHE A 72 -7.04 -0.22 -9.69
N LYS A 73 -7.59 0.57 -10.60
CA LYS A 73 -7.39 0.45 -12.05
C LYS A 73 -7.35 1.85 -12.68
N PRO A 74 -6.64 2.02 -13.81
CA PRO A 74 -6.37 3.34 -14.39
C PRO A 74 -7.55 3.94 -15.19
N ARG A 75 -8.80 3.63 -14.80
CA ARG A 75 -10.00 4.16 -15.46
C ARG A 75 -10.78 5.04 -14.48
N PRO A 76 -11.36 6.17 -14.93
CA PRO A 76 -12.01 7.17 -14.05
C PRO A 76 -13.11 6.63 -13.14
N ALA A 77 -13.83 5.58 -13.55
CA ALA A 77 -14.85 4.95 -12.72
C ALA A 77 -14.29 4.32 -11.44
N TYR A 78 -12.99 4.00 -11.39
CA TYR A 78 -12.30 3.47 -10.20
C TYR A 78 -11.76 4.55 -9.25
N ARG A 79 -11.98 5.84 -9.50
CA ARG A 79 -11.39 6.92 -8.69
C ARG A 79 -11.75 6.91 -7.20
N TYR A 80 -12.81 6.19 -6.83
CA TYR A 80 -13.24 6.01 -5.43
C TYR A 80 -12.79 4.67 -4.83
N SER A 81 -12.03 3.88 -5.59
CA SER A 81 -11.48 2.59 -5.17
C SER A 81 -9.97 2.62 -5.32
N VAL A 82 -9.26 2.36 -4.24
CA VAL A 82 -7.80 2.33 -4.23
C VAL A 82 -7.28 0.97 -3.84
N GLU A 83 -6.09 0.65 -4.32
CA GLU A 83 -5.25 -0.43 -3.82
C GLU A 83 -4.24 0.15 -2.84
N ASP A 84 -4.08 -0.48 -1.69
CA ASP A 84 -3.06 -0.10 -0.73
C ASP A 84 -1.70 -0.71 -1.07
N SER A 85 -0.67 -0.05 -0.58
CA SER A 85 0.70 -0.55 -0.56
C SER A 85 1.36 -0.14 0.74
N VAL A 86 1.92 -1.11 1.47
CA VAL A 86 2.61 -0.87 2.74
C VAL A 86 3.92 -1.65 2.74
N TYR A 87 5.03 -0.94 2.89
CA TYR A 87 6.37 -1.51 2.92
C TYR A 87 7.16 -0.98 4.12
N LEU A 88 7.79 -1.89 4.85
CA LEU A 88 8.59 -1.56 6.02
C LEU A 88 10.06 -1.87 5.77
N ALA A 89 10.94 -1.12 6.40
CA ALA A 89 12.35 -1.49 6.48
C ALA A 89 12.50 -2.90 7.09
N PRO A 90 13.50 -3.69 6.66
CA PRO A 90 13.62 -5.11 7.03
C PRO A 90 13.61 -5.39 8.54
N ASP A 91 14.21 -4.50 9.31
CA ASP A 91 14.31 -4.57 10.77
C ASP A 91 13.07 -4.05 11.52
N GLN A 92 12.06 -3.55 10.81
CA GLN A 92 10.84 -2.96 11.40
C GLN A 92 9.62 -3.86 11.31
N GLN A 93 9.76 -5.06 10.81
CA GLN A 93 8.68 -6.04 10.74
C GLN A 93 8.30 -6.56 12.13
N SER A 94 7.06 -7.04 12.26
CA SER A 94 6.51 -7.67 13.49
C SER A 94 6.49 -6.77 14.75
N LYS A 95 6.64 -5.45 14.59
CA LYS A 95 6.60 -4.46 15.68
C LYS A 95 5.30 -3.64 15.72
N GLY A 96 4.28 -4.05 14.95
CA GLY A 96 3.00 -3.34 14.85
C GLY A 96 3.01 -2.11 13.94
N LEU A 97 4.17 -1.71 13.38
CA LEU A 97 4.28 -0.51 12.54
C LEU A 97 3.44 -0.60 11.26
N GLY A 98 3.42 -1.75 10.59
CA GLY A 98 2.61 -1.96 9.38
C GLY A 98 1.11 -1.76 9.65
N ARG A 99 0.62 -2.27 10.80
CA ARG A 99 -0.77 -2.05 11.21
C ARG A 99 -1.06 -0.58 11.47
N ALA A 100 -0.15 0.12 12.14
CA ALA A 100 -0.32 1.56 12.42
C ALA A 100 -0.33 2.39 11.12
N MET A 101 0.56 2.08 10.17
CA MET A 101 0.62 2.77 8.87
C MET A 101 -0.62 2.52 8.03
N LEU A 102 -1.10 1.26 7.95
CA LEU A 102 -2.32 0.94 7.21
C LEU A 102 -3.55 1.59 7.87
N ALA A 103 -3.63 1.62 9.21
CA ALA A 103 -4.71 2.30 9.91
C ALA A 103 -4.76 3.81 9.58
N GLU A 104 -3.62 4.49 9.59
CA GLU A 104 -3.53 5.90 9.21
C GLU A 104 -3.86 6.12 7.73
N LEU A 105 -3.42 5.21 6.85
CA LEU A 105 -3.74 5.27 5.43
C LEU A 105 -5.26 5.17 5.19
N LEU A 106 -5.95 4.26 5.89
CA LEU A 106 -7.41 4.11 5.83
C LEU A 106 -8.12 5.42 6.18
N VAL A 107 -7.72 6.04 7.31
CA VAL A 107 -8.30 7.32 7.76
C VAL A 107 -8.11 8.42 6.71
N ARG A 108 -6.90 8.54 6.16
CA ARG A 108 -6.63 9.58 5.16
C ARG A 108 -7.29 9.32 3.82
N CYS A 109 -7.39 8.07 3.39
CA CYS A 109 -8.12 7.72 2.17
C CYS A 109 -9.62 8.00 2.32
N GLU A 110 -10.21 7.67 3.47
CA GLU A 110 -11.61 8.00 3.74
C GLU A 110 -11.85 9.51 3.73
N ALA A 111 -10.95 10.29 4.34
CA ALA A 111 -11.05 11.76 4.41
C ALA A 111 -11.02 12.43 3.03
N VAL A 112 -10.38 11.83 2.03
CA VAL A 112 -10.35 12.32 0.63
C VAL A 112 -11.43 11.68 -0.25
N GLY A 113 -12.42 11.00 0.35
CA GLY A 113 -13.61 10.51 -0.34
C GLY A 113 -13.46 9.11 -0.96
N ILE A 114 -12.42 8.36 -0.64
CA ILE A 114 -12.31 6.96 -1.07
C ILE A 114 -13.37 6.13 -0.35
N ARG A 115 -14.02 5.24 -1.10
CA ARG A 115 -15.13 4.40 -0.64
C ARG A 115 -14.77 2.92 -0.53
N LYS A 116 -13.72 2.48 -1.22
CA LYS A 116 -13.25 1.09 -1.20
C LYS A 116 -11.74 1.04 -1.20
N MET A 117 -11.17 0.24 -0.33
CA MET A 117 -9.75 -0.11 -0.36
C MET A 117 -9.61 -1.59 -0.70
N MET A 118 -8.77 -1.88 -1.68
CA MET A 118 -8.37 -3.22 -2.09
C MET A 118 -6.97 -3.50 -1.57
N ALA A 119 -6.71 -4.73 -1.18
CA ALA A 119 -5.37 -5.23 -0.91
C ALA A 119 -5.10 -6.41 -1.85
N ILE A 120 -4.03 -6.30 -2.63
CA ILE A 120 -3.52 -7.37 -3.49
C ILE A 120 -2.23 -7.88 -2.86
N ILE A 121 -2.37 -8.91 -2.04
CA ILE A 121 -1.25 -9.42 -1.23
C ILE A 121 -0.50 -10.48 -2.03
N GLY A 122 0.71 -10.15 -2.41
CA GLY A 122 1.62 -11.09 -3.06
C GLY A 122 2.04 -12.22 -2.12
N ASP A 123 1.93 -13.45 -2.64
CA ASP A 123 2.17 -14.73 -2.00
C ASP A 123 1.16 -15.06 -0.88
N SER A 124 0.40 -16.14 -1.08
CA SER A 124 -0.56 -16.62 -0.07
C SER A 124 0.11 -17.07 1.24
N ALA A 125 1.42 -17.30 1.23
CA ALA A 125 2.22 -17.57 2.44
C ALA A 125 2.54 -16.31 3.26
N ASN A 126 2.21 -15.10 2.77
CA ASN A 126 2.43 -13.85 3.48
C ASN A 126 1.39 -13.62 4.58
N ALA A 127 1.39 -14.53 5.58
CA ALA A 127 0.46 -14.49 6.70
C ALA A 127 0.51 -13.18 7.51
N GLY A 128 1.67 -12.53 7.55
CA GLY A 128 1.85 -11.24 8.23
C GLY A 128 1.01 -10.14 7.61
N SER A 129 1.04 -9.99 6.27
CA SER A 129 0.23 -9.00 5.57
C SER A 129 -1.27 -9.34 5.67
N VAL A 130 -1.66 -10.59 5.42
CA VAL A 130 -3.06 -11.04 5.57
C VAL A 130 -3.57 -10.74 6.98
N GLY A 131 -2.79 -11.07 8.02
CA GLY A 131 -3.17 -10.83 9.41
C GLY A 131 -3.35 -9.35 9.76
N VAL A 132 -2.50 -8.47 9.22
CA VAL A 132 -2.65 -7.00 9.42
C VAL A 132 -3.95 -6.50 8.80
N HIS A 133 -4.27 -6.92 7.59
CA HIS A 133 -5.51 -6.52 6.90
C HIS A 133 -6.76 -7.05 7.62
N LEU A 134 -6.77 -8.33 8.02
CA LEU A 134 -7.87 -8.90 8.81
C LEU A 134 -8.09 -8.12 10.12
N ALA A 135 -7.00 -7.79 10.83
CA ALA A 135 -7.07 -7.06 12.09
C ALA A 135 -7.61 -5.62 11.94
N LEU A 136 -7.58 -5.06 10.73
CA LEU A 136 -8.13 -3.75 10.38
C LEU A 136 -9.49 -3.86 9.67
N GLY A 137 -10.11 -5.04 9.66
CA GLY A 137 -11.47 -5.25 9.17
C GLY A 137 -11.57 -5.39 7.64
N PHE A 138 -10.49 -5.79 6.96
CA PHE A 138 -10.59 -6.26 5.59
C PHE A 138 -11.21 -7.66 5.55
N GLU A 139 -11.93 -7.92 4.46
CA GLU A 139 -12.51 -9.22 4.13
C GLU A 139 -11.72 -9.86 2.98
N GLN A 140 -11.41 -11.13 3.09
CA GLN A 140 -10.83 -11.86 1.95
C GLN A 140 -11.94 -12.18 0.95
N VAL A 141 -11.76 -11.75 -0.29
CA VAL A 141 -12.74 -11.93 -1.37
C VAL A 141 -12.29 -12.93 -2.43
N GLY A 142 -11.02 -13.28 -2.44
CA GLY A 142 -10.52 -14.28 -3.39
C GLY A 142 -9.04 -14.60 -3.23
N LYS A 143 -8.63 -15.58 -4.01
CA LYS A 143 -7.24 -15.95 -4.25
C LYS A 143 -7.08 -16.28 -5.73
N ILE A 144 -6.00 -15.81 -6.36
CA ILE A 144 -5.62 -16.22 -7.71
C ILE A 144 -4.36 -17.04 -7.56
N GLU A 145 -4.45 -18.31 -7.95
CA GLU A 145 -3.34 -19.26 -7.84
C GLU A 145 -2.38 -19.12 -9.03
N ALA A 146 -1.10 -19.30 -8.77
CA ALA A 146 -0.03 -19.37 -9.77
C ALA A 146 -0.06 -18.24 -10.80
N CYS A 147 -0.33 -16.99 -10.37
CA CYS A 147 -0.50 -15.85 -11.27
C CYS A 147 0.79 -15.04 -11.47
N GLY A 148 1.82 -15.23 -10.66
CA GLY A 148 3.11 -14.56 -10.79
C GLY A 148 4.28 -15.55 -10.72
N TRP A 149 5.36 -15.27 -11.46
CA TRP A 149 6.58 -16.06 -11.41
C TRP A 149 7.69 -15.26 -10.75
N LYS A 150 8.13 -15.67 -9.57
CA LYS A 150 9.19 -14.97 -8.83
C LYS A 150 10.02 -15.94 -7.99
N PHE A 151 11.36 -15.75 -8.00
CA PHE A 151 12.32 -16.59 -7.27
C PHE A 151 12.17 -18.09 -7.60
N GLY A 152 12.01 -18.41 -8.89
CA GLY A 152 11.97 -19.79 -9.38
C GLY A 152 10.70 -20.56 -8.98
N ALA A 153 9.60 -19.86 -8.61
CA ALA A 153 8.35 -20.49 -8.24
C ALA A 153 7.13 -19.67 -8.65
N TRP A 154 6.04 -20.35 -8.96
CA TRP A 154 4.73 -19.73 -9.10
C TRP A 154 4.22 -19.20 -7.75
N ARG A 155 3.66 -18.00 -7.77
CA ARG A 155 3.14 -17.30 -6.60
C ARG A 155 1.68 -16.97 -6.78
N ASP A 156 0.93 -17.10 -5.69
CA ASP A 156 -0.47 -16.71 -5.62
C ASP A 156 -0.59 -15.24 -5.26
N ILE A 157 -1.79 -14.68 -5.42
CA ILE A 157 -2.20 -13.47 -4.74
C ILE A 157 -3.46 -13.72 -3.91
N VAL A 158 -3.53 -13.09 -2.74
CA VAL A 158 -4.74 -13.00 -1.93
C VAL A 158 -5.36 -11.63 -2.16
N ILE A 159 -6.66 -11.63 -2.46
CA ILE A 159 -7.43 -10.40 -2.70
C ILE A 159 -8.28 -10.13 -1.47
N MET A 160 -8.11 -8.96 -0.89
CA MET A 160 -8.91 -8.50 0.23
C MET A 160 -9.52 -7.14 -0.08
N GLN A 161 -10.59 -6.79 0.62
CA GLN A 161 -11.26 -5.50 0.49
C GLN A 161 -11.74 -4.96 1.81
N LYS A 162 -11.86 -3.64 1.88
CA LYS A 162 -12.52 -2.93 2.98
C LYS A 162 -13.36 -1.79 2.44
N THR A 163 -14.59 -1.69 2.93
CA THR A 163 -15.45 -0.52 2.69
C THR A 163 -15.05 0.62 3.63
N LEU A 164 -15.00 1.85 3.10
CA LEU A 164 -14.68 3.07 3.83
C LEU A 164 -15.87 4.02 3.85
N GLY A 165 -16.05 4.74 4.95
CA GLY A 165 -17.12 5.72 5.12
C GLY A 165 -18.49 5.14 4.79
N PHE A 166 -19.25 5.84 3.98
CA PHE A 166 -20.59 5.41 3.59
C PHE A 166 -20.63 4.26 2.57
N GLY A 167 -19.47 3.88 2.01
CA GLY A 167 -19.38 2.81 1.02
C GLY A 167 -20.24 3.09 -0.22
N ASP A 168 -21.13 2.15 -0.53
CA ASP A 168 -22.09 2.20 -1.64
C ASP A 168 -23.50 2.66 -1.23
N LYS A 169 -23.69 3.06 0.03
CA LYS A 169 -25.01 3.49 0.55
C LYS A 169 -25.41 4.88 0.05
N GLU A 170 -24.46 5.68 -0.37
CA GLU A 170 -24.67 7.01 -0.90
C GLU A 170 -23.80 7.24 -2.13
N PRO A 171 -24.29 7.99 -3.14
CA PRO A 171 -23.42 8.40 -4.24
C PRO A 171 -22.17 9.11 -3.71
N PRO A 172 -21.00 8.90 -4.32
CA PRO A 172 -19.83 9.67 -3.96
C PRO A 172 -20.08 11.14 -4.28
N THR A 173 -19.70 12.02 -3.37
CA THR A 173 -19.75 13.46 -3.63
C THR A 173 -18.82 13.74 -4.80
N LEU A 174 -19.37 14.18 -5.93
CA LEU A 174 -18.56 14.64 -7.05
C LEU A 174 -17.77 15.84 -6.52
N GLY A 175 -16.46 15.68 -6.39
CA GLY A 175 -15.57 16.79 -6.14
C GLY A 175 -15.79 17.80 -7.26
N ALA A 176 -16.04 19.03 -6.87
CA ALA A 176 -16.16 20.16 -7.77
C ALA A 176 -14.83 20.40 -8.50
#